data_71ca7ebccf84c599a47900e9eef905a7
#
_entry.id   71ca7ebccf84c599a47900e9eef905a7
#
_cell.length_a   1.000
_cell.length_b   1.000
_cell.length_c   1.000
_cell.angle_alpha   90.00
_cell.angle_beta   90.00
_cell.angle_gamma   90.00
#
_symmetry.space_group_name_H-M   'P 1'
#
loop_
_entity.id
_entity.type
_entity.pdbx_description
1 polymer ?
#
loop_
_entity_poly.entity_id
_entity_poly.type
_entity_poly.pdbx_seq_one_letter_code
_entity_poly.pdbx_strand_id
1 'polypeptide(L)'
;MKGILSLWFGVPTAAWPLYAEQKFNAFEMVEELGLAVQIKRYWRGDHLGGVAAVDLVKAEDIERAVRCLMEQDSEVRKRVKEMSKKCHAALGPLMDGGSSRIAMQKFIQGVVKNIALPCSQII
;
A
#
# COMPACT_ATOMS: atom_id res chain seq x y z
N MET A 1 6.75 -4.66 -0.03
CA MET A 1 6.61 -3.88 1.22
C MET A 1 7.15 -2.44 1.21
N LYS A 2 7.72 -1.95 0.11
CA LYS A 2 8.23 -0.55 0.05
C LYS A 2 7.12 0.51 0.11
N GLY A 3 5.89 0.20 -0.34
CA GLY A 3 4.77 1.15 -0.33
C GLY A 3 4.27 1.58 1.05
N ILE A 4 4.40 0.73 2.07
CA ILE A 4 3.94 1.06 3.44
C ILE A 4 4.81 2.14 4.07
N LEU A 5 6.12 2.10 3.84
CA LEU A 5 7.03 3.13 4.35
C LEU A 5 6.77 4.50 3.70
N SER A 6 6.50 4.54 2.41
CA SER A 6 6.17 5.80 1.73
C SER A 6 4.88 6.43 2.30
N LEU A 7 3.87 5.62 2.58
CA LEU A 7 2.63 6.08 3.21
C LEU A 7 2.86 6.59 4.63
N TRP A 8 3.68 5.89 5.41
CA TRP A 8 4.04 6.33 6.75
C TRP A 8 4.66 7.72 6.77
N PHE A 9 5.63 7.96 5.86
CA PHE A 9 6.31 9.26 5.75
C PHE A 9 5.58 10.30 4.89
N GLY A 10 4.41 9.98 4.36
CA GLY A 10 3.64 10.89 3.53
C GLY A 10 4.32 11.22 2.19
N VAL A 11 5.08 10.26 1.65
CA VAL A 11 5.83 10.43 0.39
C VAL A 11 5.04 9.82 -0.77
N PRO A 12 4.61 10.60 -1.77
CA PRO A 12 3.93 10.07 -2.95
C PRO A 12 4.89 9.21 -3.79
N THR A 13 4.36 8.18 -4.43
CA THR A 13 5.16 7.20 -5.20
C THR A 13 4.69 7.07 -6.63
N ALA A 14 5.62 6.74 -7.54
CA ALA A 14 5.31 6.29 -8.88
C ALA A 14 5.32 4.75 -8.93
N ALA A 15 4.25 4.16 -9.45
CA ALA A 15 4.09 2.73 -9.53
C ALA A 15 4.60 2.19 -10.87
N TRP A 16 5.58 1.28 -10.78
CA TRP A 16 6.13 0.52 -11.90
C TRP A 16 6.16 -0.96 -11.55
N PRO A 17 5.02 -1.66 -11.66
CA PRO A 17 4.94 -3.06 -11.30
C PRO A 17 5.62 -3.95 -12.35
N LEU A 18 6.50 -4.85 -11.91
CA LEU A 18 7.20 -5.81 -12.76
C LEU A 18 6.61 -7.23 -12.63
N TYR A 19 6.07 -7.58 -11.46
CA TYR A 19 5.54 -8.90 -11.15
C TYR A 19 4.05 -8.85 -10.78
N ALA A 20 3.39 -10.02 -10.79
CA ALA A 20 1.95 -10.14 -10.65
C ALA A 20 1.40 -9.51 -9.37
N GLU A 21 2.00 -9.79 -8.21
CA GLU A 21 1.60 -9.22 -6.93
C GLU A 21 1.81 -7.70 -6.87
N GLN A 22 2.82 -7.19 -7.57
CA GLN A 22 3.07 -5.75 -7.67
C GLN A 22 2.01 -5.05 -8.51
N LYS A 23 1.46 -5.73 -9.53
CA LYS A 23 0.37 -5.21 -10.37
C LYS A 23 -0.89 -5.00 -9.54
N PHE A 24 -1.23 -5.96 -8.68
CA PHE A 24 -2.36 -5.83 -7.76
C PHE A 24 -2.17 -4.65 -6.80
N ASN A 25 -1.02 -4.59 -6.15
CA ASN A 25 -0.70 -3.49 -5.24
C ASN A 25 -0.69 -2.13 -5.95
N ALA A 26 -0.19 -2.06 -7.18
CA ALA A 26 -0.21 -0.83 -7.98
C ALA A 26 -1.64 -0.43 -8.35
N PHE A 27 -2.50 -1.38 -8.70
CA PHE A 27 -3.92 -1.13 -8.96
C PHE A 27 -4.60 -0.51 -7.74
N GLU A 28 -4.48 -1.14 -6.57
CA GLU A 28 -5.02 -0.63 -5.30
C GLU A 28 -4.52 0.80 -5.01
N MET A 29 -3.21 1.01 -5.11
CA MET A 29 -2.60 2.29 -4.78
C MET A 29 -3.00 3.41 -5.75
N VAL A 30 -3.16 3.11 -7.03
CA VAL A 30 -3.43 4.10 -8.08
C VAL A 30 -4.93 4.29 -8.30
N GLU A 31 -5.67 3.21 -8.60
CA GLU A 31 -7.06 3.31 -9.04
C GLU A 31 -8.04 3.38 -7.85
N GLU A 32 -7.84 2.57 -6.81
CA GLU A 32 -8.78 2.52 -5.69
C GLU A 32 -8.51 3.62 -4.66
N LEU A 33 -7.25 3.80 -4.28
CA LEU A 33 -6.89 4.71 -3.20
C LEU A 33 -6.40 6.08 -3.68
N GLY A 34 -5.90 6.19 -4.91
CA GLY A 34 -5.34 7.43 -5.45
C GLY A 34 -4.11 7.92 -4.69
N LEU A 35 -3.28 6.99 -4.17
CA LEU A 35 -2.09 7.27 -3.35
C LEU A 35 -0.78 7.20 -4.14
N ALA A 36 -0.85 6.81 -5.41
CA ALA A 36 0.31 6.69 -6.28
C ALA A 36 -0.01 7.18 -7.70
N VAL A 37 1.02 7.55 -8.44
CA VAL A 37 0.94 7.84 -9.88
C VAL A 37 1.44 6.64 -10.66
N GLN A 38 0.75 6.26 -11.71
CA GLN A 38 1.16 5.17 -12.57
C GLN A 38 2.12 5.65 -13.65
N ILE A 39 3.26 4.97 -13.80
CA ILE A 39 4.19 5.22 -14.92
C ILE A 39 3.56 4.74 -16.21
N LYS A 40 3.10 3.47 -16.24
CA LYS A 40 2.44 2.86 -17.40
C LYS A 40 1.28 1.96 -16.96
N ARG A 41 0.21 1.93 -17.73
CA ARG A 41 -0.99 1.16 -17.42
C ARG A 41 -0.81 -0.31 -17.85
N TYR A 42 -0.69 -1.22 -16.86
CA TYR A 42 -0.42 -2.65 -17.07
C TYR A 42 -1.62 -3.58 -16.91
N TRP A 43 -2.77 -3.09 -16.44
CA TRP A 43 -3.92 -3.93 -16.11
C TRP A 43 -5.04 -3.96 -17.17
N ARG A 44 -4.83 -3.38 -18.33
CA ARG A 44 -5.77 -3.56 -19.44
C ARG A 44 -5.38 -4.77 -20.29
N GLY A 45 -6.04 -5.88 -20.03
CA GLY A 45 -6.52 -6.78 -21.08
C GLY A 45 -5.59 -7.83 -21.64
N ASP A 46 -4.28 -7.84 -21.40
CA ASP A 46 -3.37 -8.73 -22.14
C ASP A 46 -3.05 -10.04 -21.42
N HIS A 47 -3.93 -10.49 -20.54
CA HIS A 47 -3.73 -11.73 -19.78
C HIS A 47 -4.26 -13.00 -20.47
N LEU A 48 -4.86 -12.88 -21.65
CA LEU A 48 -5.37 -14.00 -22.44
C LEU A 48 -4.45 -14.29 -23.63
N GLY A 49 -3.26 -14.89 -23.35
CA GLY A 49 -2.58 -15.80 -24.25
C GLY A 49 -1.94 -15.24 -25.53
N GLY A 50 -1.79 -13.94 -25.66
CA GLY A 50 -0.98 -13.35 -26.75
C GLY A 50 0.41 -12.98 -26.20
N VAL A 51 1.47 -13.26 -26.99
CA VAL A 51 2.78 -12.63 -26.80
C VAL A 51 2.59 -11.16 -27.18
N ALA A 52 1.95 -10.40 -26.28
CA ALA A 52 1.84 -8.98 -26.45
C ALA A 52 3.26 -8.41 -26.46
N ALA A 53 3.58 -7.63 -27.46
CA ALA A 53 4.82 -6.90 -27.55
C ALA A 53 5.11 -6.31 -26.18
N VAL A 54 6.30 -6.58 -25.62
CA VAL A 54 6.73 -6.01 -24.35
C VAL A 54 6.66 -4.50 -24.53
N ASP A 55 5.58 -3.92 -24.04
CA ASP A 55 5.31 -2.51 -24.18
C ASP A 55 6.26 -1.78 -23.24
N LEU A 56 7.44 -1.48 -23.78
CA LEU A 56 8.54 -0.87 -23.04
C LEU A 56 8.08 0.48 -22.47
N VAL A 57 8.45 0.72 -21.21
CA VAL A 57 8.29 2.03 -20.58
C VAL A 57 9.23 3.01 -21.27
N LYS A 58 8.67 4.08 -21.78
CA LYS A 58 9.44 5.14 -22.44
C LYS A 58 9.90 6.19 -21.42
N ALA A 59 10.96 6.92 -21.78
CA ALA A 59 11.47 8.00 -20.95
C ALA A 59 10.40 9.05 -20.64
N GLU A 60 9.53 9.34 -21.61
CA GLU A 60 8.43 10.31 -21.49
C GLU A 60 7.38 9.86 -20.46
N ASP A 61 7.13 8.55 -20.33
CA ASP A 61 6.21 8.02 -19.32
C ASP A 61 6.76 8.23 -17.90
N ILE A 62 8.06 8.02 -17.73
CA ILE A 62 8.76 8.24 -16.46
C ILE A 62 8.77 9.73 -16.12
N GLU A 63 9.16 10.57 -17.10
CA GLU A 63 9.19 12.03 -16.92
C GLU A 63 7.81 12.57 -16.49
N ARG A 64 6.75 12.17 -17.17
CA ARG A 64 5.38 12.56 -16.84
C ARG A 64 5.01 12.19 -15.40
N ALA A 65 5.30 10.94 -14.99
CA ALA A 65 4.99 10.48 -13.65
C ALA A 65 5.79 11.26 -12.59
N VAL A 66 7.07 11.49 -12.81
CA VAL A 66 7.92 12.26 -11.89
C VAL A 66 7.44 13.71 -11.79
N ARG A 67 7.12 14.37 -12.91
CA ARG A 67 6.57 15.74 -12.88
C ARG A 67 5.29 15.81 -12.07
N CYS A 68 4.36 14.87 -12.27
CA CYS A 68 3.12 14.79 -11.50
C CYS A 68 3.38 14.63 -10.00
N LEU A 69 4.38 13.83 -9.61
CA LEU A 69 4.76 13.66 -8.20
C LEU A 69 5.41 14.90 -7.59
N MET A 70 6.15 15.65 -8.40
CA MET A 70 6.84 16.87 -7.94
C MET A 70 5.89 18.07 -7.78
N GLU A 71 4.70 17.99 -8.38
CA GLU A 71 3.68 19.02 -8.26
C GLU A 71 3.19 19.13 -6.82
N GLN A 72 3.37 20.31 -6.22
CA GLN A 72 3.17 20.50 -4.77
C GLN A 72 1.70 20.38 -4.34
N ASP A 73 0.78 20.79 -5.20
CA ASP A 73 -0.65 20.82 -4.92
C ASP A 73 -1.42 19.64 -5.54
N SER A 74 -0.72 18.60 -5.99
CA SER A 74 -1.37 17.44 -6.58
C SER A 74 -2.28 16.70 -5.59
N GLU A 75 -3.40 16.19 -6.10
CA GLU A 75 -4.37 15.42 -5.29
C GLU A 75 -3.73 14.17 -4.66
N VAL A 76 -2.81 13.51 -5.38
CA VAL A 76 -2.06 12.36 -4.86
C VAL A 76 -1.27 12.75 -3.61
N ARG A 77 -0.59 13.89 -3.64
CA ARG A 77 0.18 14.38 -2.49
C ARG A 77 -0.70 14.69 -1.28
N LYS A 78 -1.85 15.32 -1.50
CA LYS A 78 -2.82 15.59 -0.43
C LYS A 78 -3.32 14.30 0.20
N ARG A 79 -3.77 13.34 -0.62
CA ARG A 79 -4.26 12.03 -0.16
C ARG A 79 -3.19 11.24 0.60
N VAL A 80 -1.96 11.23 0.12
CA VAL A 80 -0.85 10.54 0.79
C VAL A 80 -0.56 11.17 2.15
N LYS A 81 -0.58 12.50 2.28
CA LYS A 81 -0.44 13.19 3.57
C LYS A 81 -1.57 12.84 4.54
N GLU A 82 -2.82 12.77 4.06
CA GLU A 82 -3.96 12.35 4.89
C GLU A 82 -3.84 10.90 5.33
N MET A 83 -3.44 10.01 4.42
CA MET A 83 -3.20 8.61 4.74
C MET A 83 -2.08 8.44 5.77
N SER A 84 -0.99 9.20 5.64
CA SER A 84 0.08 9.25 6.64
C SER A 84 -0.46 9.57 8.04
N LYS A 85 -1.29 10.61 8.17
CA LYS A 85 -1.94 10.95 9.44
C LYS A 85 -2.78 9.79 9.99
N LYS A 86 -3.55 9.11 9.14
CA LYS A 86 -4.34 7.93 9.53
C LYS A 86 -3.44 6.77 9.98
N CYS A 87 -2.32 6.52 9.30
CA CYS A 87 -1.34 5.51 9.69
C CYS A 87 -0.75 5.80 11.08
N HIS A 88 -0.35 7.05 11.32
CA HIS A 88 0.14 7.46 12.64
C HIS A 88 -0.92 7.34 13.72
N ALA A 89 -2.16 7.78 13.45
CA ALA A 89 -3.27 7.65 14.40
C ALA A 89 -3.63 6.20 14.70
N ALA A 90 -3.51 5.29 13.71
CA ALA A 90 -3.79 3.87 13.91
C ALA A 90 -2.80 3.18 14.85
N LEU A 91 -1.55 3.62 14.88
CA LEU A 91 -0.56 3.15 15.86
C LEU A 91 -0.68 3.89 17.19
N GLY A 92 -1.06 5.17 17.15
CA GLY A 92 -1.23 6.03 18.32
C GLY A 92 0.07 6.34 19.05
N PRO A 93 0.05 7.28 20.00
CA PRO A 93 1.16 7.51 20.91
C PRO A 93 1.36 6.30 21.83
N LEU A 94 2.58 6.17 22.38
CA LEU A 94 3.00 5.02 23.20
C LEU A 94 2.07 4.75 24.40
N MET A 95 1.40 5.78 24.91
CA MET A 95 0.54 5.68 26.11
C MET A 95 -0.91 5.31 25.80
N ASP A 96 -1.51 5.87 24.75
CA ASP A 96 -2.96 5.75 24.52
C ASP A 96 -3.35 4.69 23.49
N GLY A 97 -2.40 4.19 22.70
CA GLY A 97 -2.58 3.12 21.71
C GLY A 97 -3.63 3.42 20.63
N GLY A 98 -3.23 3.43 19.36
CA GLY A 98 -4.16 3.50 18.24
C GLY A 98 -4.89 2.17 17.99
N SER A 99 -5.87 2.19 17.08
CA SER A 99 -6.73 1.05 16.77
C SER A 99 -5.98 -0.22 16.39
N SER A 100 -4.93 -0.12 15.60
CA SER A 100 -4.09 -1.26 15.18
C SER A 100 -3.31 -1.84 16.34
N ARG A 101 -2.81 -1.00 17.25
CA ARG A 101 -2.09 -1.43 18.45
C ARG A 101 -3.01 -2.17 19.40
N ILE A 102 -4.20 -1.63 19.66
CA ILE A 102 -5.21 -2.26 20.50
C ILE A 102 -5.62 -3.62 19.91
N ALA A 103 -5.84 -3.70 18.61
CA ALA A 103 -6.18 -4.95 17.92
C ALA A 103 -5.06 -5.99 18.07
N MET A 104 -3.80 -5.60 17.90
CA MET A 104 -2.64 -6.48 18.08
C MET A 104 -2.52 -6.97 19.55
N GLN A 105 -2.72 -6.10 20.52
CA GLN A 105 -2.70 -6.49 21.94
C GLN A 105 -3.78 -7.52 22.26
N LYS A 106 -5.02 -7.29 21.78
CA LYS A 106 -6.13 -8.25 21.96
C LYS A 106 -5.82 -9.60 21.30
N PHE A 107 -5.24 -9.58 20.10
CA PHE A 107 -4.83 -10.79 19.40
C PHE A 107 -3.79 -11.58 20.22
N ILE A 108 -2.71 -10.92 20.66
CA ILE A 108 -1.66 -11.55 21.48
C ILE A 108 -2.24 -12.12 22.76
N GLN A 109 -3.07 -11.37 23.48
CA GLN A 109 -3.74 -11.84 24.70
C GLN A 109 -4.61 -13.08 24.44
N GLY A 110 -5.35 -13.10 23.34
CA GLY A 110 -6.15 -14.26 22.92
C GLY A 110 -5.28 -15.49 22.66
N VAL A 111 -4.19 -15.33 21.94
CA VAL A 111 -3.23 -16.43 21.67
C VAL A 111 -2.63 -16.96 22.95
N VAL A 112 -2.12 -16.09 23.82
CA VAL A 112 -1.52 -16.49 25.10
C VAL A 112 -2.53 -17.23 25.99
N LYS A 113 -3.76 -16.75 26.07
CA LYS A 113 -4.84 -17.41 26.82
C LYS A 113 -5.13 -18.81 26.30
N ASN A 114 -5.18 -18.99 24.98
CA ASN A 114 -5.46 -20.30 24.36
C ASN A 114 -4.29 -21.28 24.50
N ILE A 115 -3.04 -20.82 24.52
CA ILE A 115 -1.86 -21.65 24.78
C ILE A 115 -1.82 -22.11 26.23
N ALA A 116 -2.29 -21.28 27.16
CA ALA A 116 -2.32 -21.59 28.61
C ALA A 116 -3.46 -22.56 29.00
N LEU A 117 -4.41 -22.85 28.10
CA LEU A 117 -5.45 -23.86 28.36
C LEU A 117 -4.87 -25.27 28.12
N PRO A 118 -5.00 -26.20 29.08
CA PRO A 118 -4.60 -27.59 28.88
C PRO A 118 -5.41 -28.22 27.74
N CYS A 119 -4.76 -29.07 26.94
CA CYS A 119 -5.33 -29.75 25.77
C CYS A 119 -6.66 -30.51 26.02
N SER A 120 -7.00 -30.78 27.24
CA SER A 120 -8.24 -31.47 27.65
C SER A 120 -9.54 -30.66 27.49
N GLN A 121 -9.46 -29.38 27.08
CA GLN A 121 -10.64 -28.51 26.87
C GLN A 121 -10.89 -28.12 25.41
N ILE A 122 -10.19 -28.74 24.46
CA ILE A 122 -10.33 -28.46 23.03
C ILE A 122 -11.16 -29.55 22.30
N ILE A 123 -11.85 -30.40 23.04
CA ILE A 123 -12.77 -31.41 22.46
C ILE A 123 -14.20 -31.04 22.80
#